data_337147e872b481493ea4db6686226931
#
_entry.id   337147e872b481493ea4db6686226931
#
_cell.length_a   1.000
_cell.length_b   1.000
_cell.length_c   1.000
_cell.angle_alpha   90.00
_cell.angle_beta   90.00
_cell.angle_gamma   90.00
#
_symmetry.space_group_name_H-M   'P 1'
#
loop_
_entity.id
_entity.type
_entity.pdbx_description
1 polymer ?
#
loop_
_entity_poly.entity_id
_entity_poly.type
_entity_poly.pdbx_seq_one_letter_code
_entity_poly.pdbx_strand_id
1 'polypeptide(L)'
;IDMIWIGARTTANPFAMQEIADALRGHDIPVLVKNPVSPDLELWIGGVERIYNAGIRRLGVIHRGFTSIDKSLYRNHPMWSIPIELHRRLPGLQIFCDPSHIGGRRELIAPLSQQAMDLGFDGLIVEAHCSPDCAWSDKAQQVTPQGLAYICRSLVIREANTTTESLSELRS
;
A
#
# COMPACT_ATOMS: atom_id res chain seq x y z
N ILE A 1 -13.63 13.28 10.01
CA ILE A 1 -12.77 12.38 9.21
C ILE A 1 -11.36 12.90 9.31
N ASP A 2 -10.42 12.04 9.73
CA ASP A 2 -9.03 12.44 9.99
C ASP A 2 -8.08 12.07 8.84
N MET A 3 -8.50 11.12 8.01
CA MET A 3 -7.76 10.64 6.84
C MET A 3 -8.73 10.00 5.84
N ILE A 4 -8.42 10.06 4.56
CA ILE A 4 -9.15 9.32 3.52
C ILE A 4 -8.17 8.49 2.69
N TRP A 5 -8.69 7.42 2.06
CA TRP A 5 -7.97 6.72 1.01
C TRP A 5 -8.83 6.56 -0.25
N ILE A 6 -8.15 6.56 -1.39
CA ILE A 6 -8.78 6.40 -2.71
C ILE A 6 -8.60 4.95 -3.15
N GLY A 7 -9.71 4.32 -3.50
CA GLY A 7 -9.75 2.91 -3.88
C GLY A 7 -9.08 2.61 -5.23
N ALA A 8 -8.58 1.38 -5.40
CA ALA A 8 -7.84 0.94 -6.59
C ALA A 8 -8.62 1.07 -7.90
N ARG A 9 -9.95 0.85 -7.87
CA ARG A 9 -10.80 1.01 -9.07
C ARG A 9 -10.94 2.47 -9.47
N THR A 10 -10.99 3.37 -8.49
CA THR A 10 -11.03 4.81 -8.72
C THR A 10 -9.68 5.30 -9.25
N THR A 11 -8.58 4.85 -8.67
CA THR A 11 -7.22 5.18 -9.15
C THR A 11 -7.01 4.76 -10.61
N ALA A 12 -7.66 3.68 -11.04
CA ALA A 12 -7.62 3.22 -12.43
C ALA A 12 -8.37 4.15 -13.41
N ASN A 13 -9.10 5.15 -12.92
CA ASN A 13 -9.88 6.08 -13.75
C ASN A 13 -9.37 7.52 -13.55
N PRO A 14 -8.62 8.09 -14.51
CA PRO A 14 -8.07 9.45 -14.42
C PRO A 14 -9.13 10.54 -14.25
N PHE A 15 -10.32 10.37 -14.83
CA PHE A 15 -11.41 11.33 -14.69
C PHE A 15 -11.96 11.35 -13.26
N ALA A 16 -12.25 10.17 -12.69
CA ALA A 16 -12.68 10.05 -11.30
C ALA A 16 -11.61 10.58 -10.33
N MET A 17 -10.33 10.34 -10.61
CA MET A 17 -9.22 10.90 -9.84
C MET A 17 -9.20 12.43 -9.91
N GLN A 18 -9.49 13.01 -11.07
CA GLN A 18 -9.57 14.47 -11.22
C GLN A 18 -10.76 15.06 -10.44
N GLU A 19 -11.95 14.44 -10.50
CA GLU A 19 -13.11 14.87 -9.73
C GLU A 19 -12.83 14.87 -8.22
N ILE A 20 -12.17 13.83 -7.71
CA ILE A 20 -11.76 13.77 -6.30
C ILE A 20 -10.73 14.86 -5.98
N ALA A 21 -9.74 15.05 -6.84
CA ALA A 21 -8.72 16.09 -6.68
C ALA A 21 -9.38 17.48 -6.58
N ASP A 22 -10.35 17.77 -7.46
CA ASP A 22 -11.07 19.04 -7.46
C ASP A 22 -11.93 19.22 -6.20
N ALA A 23 -12.58 18.16 -5.72
CA ALA A 23 -13.35 18.17 -4.48
C ALA A 23 -12.49 18.37 -3.23
N LEU A 24 -11.21 18.00 -3.28
CA LEU A 24 -10.28 18.13 -2.17
C LEU A 24 -9.56 19.49 -2.10
N ARG A 25 -9.75 20.35 -3.11
CA ARG A 25 -9.11 21.67 -3.14
C ARG A 25 -9.44 22.49 -1.88
N GLY A 26 -8.40 23.03 -1.25
CA GLY A 26 -8.56 23.87 -0.07
C GLY A 26 -8.77 23.10 1.25
N HIS A 27 -8.74 21.77 1.22
CA HIS A 27 -8.81 20.95 2.43
C HIS A 27 -7.41 20.49 2.86
N ASP A 28 -7.13 20.53 4.15
CA ASP A 28 -5.91 19.97 4.75
C ASP A 28 -6.21 18.62 5.41
N ILE A 29 -6.28 17.57 4.60
CA ILE A 29 -6.55 16.21 5.05
C ILE A 29 -5.49 15.25 4.46
N PRO A 30 -4.97 14.28 5.23
CA PRO A 30 -4.14 13.21 4.68
C PRO A 30 -4.89 12.36 3.67
N VAL A 31 -4.26 12.08 2.54
CA VAL A 31 -4.84 11.24 1.48
C VAL A 31 -3.88 10.12 1.11
N LEU A 32 -4.38 8.89 1.15
CA LEU A 32 -3.67 7.71 0.69
C LEU A 32 -4.25 7.23 -0.65
N VAL A 33 -3.41 6.98 -1.63
CA VAL A 33 -3.82 6.54 -2.98
C VAL A 33 -3.45 5.07 -3.16
N LYS A 34 -4.45 4.18 -3.25
CA LYS A 34 -4.19 2.77 -3.59
C LYS A 34 -3.68 2.65 -5.03
N ASN A 35 -2.79 1.69 -5.28
CA ASN A 35 -2.40 1.38 -6.66
C ASN A 35 -3.64 1.01 -7.51
N PRO A 36 -3.62 1.29 -8.83
CA PRO A 36 -4.68 0.84 -9.73
C PRO A 36 -4.77 -0.69 -9.76
N VAL A 37 -5.88 -1.22 -10.21
CA VAL A 37 -6.06 -2.68 -10.32
C VAL A 37 -5.11 -3.31 -11.33
N SER A 38 -4.80 -2.62 -12.43
CA SER A 38 -3.79 -3.01 -13.42
C SER A 38 -2.38 -2.68 -12.93
N PRO A 39 -1.35 -3.46 -13.35
CA PRO A 39 0.04 -3.21 -12.99
C PRO A 39 0.65 -2.06 -13.81
N ASP A 40 0.15 -0.85 -13.59
CA ASP A 40 0.52 0.36 -14.31
C ASP A 40 1.06 1.41 -13.33
N LEU A 41 2.38 1.55 -13.29
CA LEU A 41 3.07 2.49 -12.42
C LEU A 41 2.79 3.95 -12.80
N GLU A 42 2.75 4.27 -14.10
CA GLU A 42 2.54 5.64 -14.56
C GLU A 42 1.12 6.11 -14.23
N LEU A 43 0.14 5.23 -14.34
CA LEU A 43 -1.23 5.51 -13.92
C LEU A 43 -1.31 5.77 -12.41
N TRP A 44 -0.55 5.02 -11.59
CA TRP A 44 -0.50 5.23 -10.15
C TRP A 44 0.14 6.57 -9.79
N ILE A 45 1.29 6.88 -10.37
CA ILE A 45 1.98 8.16 -10.19
C ILE A 45 1.08 9.31 -10.63
N GLY A 46 0.46 9.22 -11.81
CA GLY A 46 -0.45 10.24 -12.31
C GLY A 46 -1.67 10.48 -11.39
N GLY A 47 -2.15 9.43 -10.70
CA GLY A 47 -3.17 9.56 -9.66
C GLY A 47 -2.68 10.40 -8.46
N VAL A 48 -1.49 10.10 -7.97
CA VAL A 48 -0.84 10.84 -6.87
C VAL A 48 -0.60 12.29 -7.25
N GLU A 49 -0.09 12.55 -8.45
CA GLU A 49 0.18 13.90 -8.95
C GLU A 49 -1.08 14.77 -9.02
N ARG A 50 -2.23 14.23 -9.44
CA ARG A 50 -3.49 14.97 -9.45
C ARG A 50 -3.88 15.44 -8.06
N ILE A 51 -3.77 14.58 -7.06
CA ILE A 51 -4.08 14.93 -5.67
C ILE A 51 -3.07 15.97 -5.14
N TYR A 52 -1.79 15.81 -5.45
CA TYR A 52 -0.76 16.78 -5.09
C TYR A 52 -1.02 18.16 -5.72
N ASN A 53 -1.37 18.20 -7.01
CA ASN A 53 -1.66 19.44 -7.76
C ASN A 53 -2.96 20.13 -7.28
N ALA A 54 -3.87 19.39 -6.63
CA ALA A 54 -5.03 19.97 -5.96
C ALA A 54 -4.69 20.69 -4.64
N GLY A 55 -3.44 20.58 -4.17
CA GLY A 55 -2.97 21.28 -2.96
C GLY A 55 -2.77 20.36 -1.75
N ILE A 56 -3.10 19.07 -1.85
CA ILE A 56 -2.89 18.11 -0.77
C ILE A 56 -1.37 17.85 -0.61
N ARG A 57 -0.85 18.01 0.60
CA ARG A 57 0.58 17.82 0.91
C ARG A 57 0.85 16.60 1.78
N ARG A 58 -0.12 16.18 2.59
CA ARG A 58 -0.03 14.95 3.39
C ARG A 58 -0.50 13.77 2.55
N LEU A 59 0.42 13.25 1.71
CA LEU A 59 0.17 12.17 0.77
C LEU A 59 0.92 10.91 1.14
N GLY A 60 0.30 9.77 0.86
CA GLY A 60 0.92 8.47 0.88
C GLY A 60 0.25 7.55 -0.14
N VAL A 61 0.81 6.37 -0.31
CA VAL A 61 0.28 5.35 -1.21
C VAL A 61 0.04 4.03 -0.50
N ILE A 62 -0.90 3.25 -1.01
CA ILE A 62 -1.19 1.91 -0.50
C ILE A 62 -0.99 0.91 -1.63
N HIS A 63 -0.06 -0.01 -1.41
CA HIS A 63 0.13 -1.17 -2.26
C HIS A 63 -0.79 -2.31 -1.82
N ARG A 64 -1.77 -2.67 -2.69
CA ARG A 64 -2.76 -3.72 -2.44
C ARG A 64 -2.67 -4.90 -3.40
N GLY A 65 -1.59 -4.96 -4.21
CA GLY A 65 -1.43 -5.93 -5.28
C GLY A 65 -2.21 -5.56 -6.55
N PHE A 66 -1.96 -6.30 -7.60
CA PHE A 66 -2.49 -6.07 -8.94
C PHE A 66 -3.28 -7.28 -9.42
N THR A 67 -4.25 -7.06 -10.30
CA THR A 67 -4.97 -8.14 -10.96
C THR A 67 -4.00 -8.92 -11.85
N SER A 68 -4.03 -10.25 -11.73
CA SER A 68 -3.27 -11.17 -12.58
C SER A 68 -4.20 -12.21 -13.20
N ILE A 69 -3.86 -12.65 -14.38
CA ILE A 69 -4.54 -13.77 -15.08
C ILE A 69 -4.21 -15.09 -14.39
N ASP A 70 -3.02 -15.19 -13.80
CA ASP A 70 -2.59 -16.38 -13.07
C ASP A 70 -3.38 -16.53 -11.77
N LYS A 71 -4.02 -17.68 -11.60
CA LYS A 71 -4.62 -18.11 -10.34
C LYS A 71 -3.50 -18.52 -9.38
N SER A 72 -2.78 -17.54 -8.88
CA SER A 72 -1.68 -17.73 -7.93
C SER A 72 -2.20 -17.96 -6.51
N LEU A 73 -1.24 -18.11 -5.60
CA LEU A 73 -1.49 -18.14 -4.15
C LEU A 73 -2.25 -16.88 -3.66
N TYR A 74 -2.08 -15.76 -4.35
CA TYR A 74 -2.57 -14.45 -3.95
C TYR A 74 -3.90 -14.10 -4.64
N ARG A 75 -4.76 -13.34 -3.94
CA ARG A 75 -5.96 -12.72 -4.53
C ARG A 75 -5.59 -11.65 -5.56
N ASN A 76 -4.57 -10.85 -5.22
CA ASN A 76 -3.97 -9.86 -6.10
C ASN A 76 -2.45 -10.03 -6.05
N HIS A 77 -1.83 -10.16 -7.19
CA HIS A 77 -0.39 -10.44 -7.27
C HIS A 77 0.41 -9.24 -6.75
N PRO A 78 1.37 -9.41 -5.82
CA PRO A 78 2.07 -8.30 -5.20
C PRO A 78 2.96 -7.52 -6.16
N MET A 79 3.58 -8.16 -7.17
CA MET A 79 4.47 -7.50 -8.14
C MET A 79 5.35 -6.43 -7.48
N TRP A 80 6.13 -6.82 -6.47
CA TRP A 80 6.88 -5.91 -5.58
C TRP A 80 7.79 -4.93 -6.30
N SER A 81 8.24 -5.25 -7.52
CA SER A 81 9.04 -4.35 -8.34
C SER A 81 8.36 -3.01 -8.63
N ILE A 82 7.02 -2.98 -8.72
CA ILE A 82 6.27 -1.77 -9.03
C ILE A 82 6.28 -0.78 -7.85
N PRO A 83 5.88 -1.16 -6.61
CA PRO A 83 5.96 -0.25 -5.48
C PRO A 83 7.40 0.12 -5.10
N ILE A 84 8.38 -0.77 -5.30
CA ILE A 84 9.80 -0.45 -5.11
C ILE A 84 10.23 0.64 -6.09
N GLU A 85 9.87 0.52 -7.37
CA GLU A 85 10.18 1.54 -8.37
C GLU A 85 9.45 2.86 -8.11
N LEU A 86 8.20 2.80 -7.62
CA LEU A 86 7.50 4.01 -7.18
C LEU A 86 8.28 4.72 -6.06
N HIS A 87 8.68 3.98 -5.03
CA HIS A 87 9.43 4.54 -3.91
C HIS A 87 10.78 5.12 -4.36
N ARG A 88 11.46 4.45 -5.30
CA ARG A 88 12.70 4.96 -5.89
C ARG A 88 12.51 6.30 -6.61
N ARG A 89 11.38 6.49 -7.33
CA ARG A 89 11.07 7.75 -8.04
C ARG A 89 10.55 8.84 -7.11
N LEU A 90 9.84 8.47 -6.05
CA LEU A 90 9.20 9.37 -5.11
C LEU A 90 9.60 9.02 -3.66
N PRO A 91 10.89 9.19 -3.29
CA PRO A 91 11.43 8.69 -2.01
C PRO A 91 10.85 9.39 -0.77
N GLY A 92 10.25 10.57 -0.94
CA GLY A 92 9.57 11.28 0.15
C GLY A 92 8.10 10.88 0.35
N LEU A 93 7.57 9.96 -0.45
CA LEU A 93 6.19 9.53 -0.38
C LEU A 93 6.07 8.29 0.52
N GLN A 94 5.25 8.38 1.56
CA GLN A 94 5.00 7.23 2.45
C GLN A 94 4.29 6.11 1.70
N ILE A 95 4.75 4.88 1.93
CA ILE A 95 4.21 3.69 1.30
C ILE A 95 3.70 2.68 2.33
N PHE A 96 2.45 2.29 2.19
CA PHE A 96 1.78 1.30 3.04
C PHE A 96 1.47 0.03 2.25
N CYS A 97 1.55 -1.12 2.90
CA CYS A 97 1.10 -2.39 2.33
C CYS A 97 -0.29 -2.75 2.84
N ASP A 98 -1.13 -3.26 1.94
CA ASP A 98 -2.43 -3.86 2.26
C ASP A 98 -2.34 -5.39 2.05
N PRO A 99 -1.82 -6.13 3.04
CA PRO A 99 -1.63 -7.57 2.93
C PRO A 99 -2.96 -8.33 2.85
N SER A 100 -4.05 -7.74 3.37
CA SER A 100 -5.39 -8.33 3.32
C SER A 100 -5.86 -8.50 1.87
N HIS A 101 -5.74 -7.45 1.07
CA HIS A 101 -6.15 -7.49 -0.34
C HIS A 101 -5.14 -8.22 -1.24
N ILE A 102 -3.85 -8.20 -0.91
CA ILE A 102 -2.85 -9.01 -1.62
C ILE A 102 -3.14 -10.50 -1.39
N GLY A 103 -3.22 -10.92 -0.13
CA GLY A 103 -3.38 -12.33 0.23
C GLY A 103 -4.76 -12.89 -0.07
N GLY A 104 -5.82 -12.15 0.25
CA GLY A 104 -7.21 -12.61 0.15
C GLY A 104 -7.57 -13.71 1.15
N ARG A 105 -6.66 -14.06 2.05
CA ARG A 105 -6.83 -15.07 3.10
C ARG A 105 -5.95 -14.77 4.32
N ARG A 106 -6.41 -15.14 5.51
CA ARG A 106 -5.81 -14.78 6.81
C ARG A 106 -4.37 -15.25 6.96
N GLU A 107 -4.08 -16.47 6.46
CA GLU A 107 -2.77 -17.11 6.62
C GLU A 107 -1.64 -16.36 5.92
N LEU A 108 -1.98 -15.56 4.92
CA LEU A 108 -1.00 -14.78 4.17
C LEU A 108 -0.74 -13.39 4.73
N ILE A 109 -1.57 -12.90 5.69
CA ILE A 109 -1.44 -11.52 6.19
C ILE A 109 -0.11 -11.33 6.92
N ALA A 110 0.24 -12.21 7.87
CA ALA A 110 1.48 -12.09 8.61
C ALA A 110 2.74 -12.18 7.72
N PRO A 111 2.91 -13.18 6.85
CA PRO A 111 4.09 -13.25 6.00
C PRO A 111 4.18 -12.09 4.99
N LEU A 112 3.05 -11.62 4.43
CA LEU A 112 3.04 -10.45 3.54
C LEU A 112 3.36 -9.16 4.28
N SER A 113 2.88 -9.02 5.52
CA SER A 113 3.22 -7.90 6.39
C SER A 113 4.72 -7.84 6.68
N GLN A 114 5.32 -8.99 7.02
CA GLN A 114 6.77 -9.06 7.25
C GLN A 114 7.55 -8.73 5.97
N GLN A 115 7.13 -9.27 4.84
CA GLN A 115 7.78 -8.97 3.56
C GLN A 115 7.73 -7.48 3.22
N ALA A 116 6.62 -6.79 3.49
CA ALA A 116 6.52 -5.35 3.30
C ALA A 116 7.50 -4.58 4.21
N MET A 117 7.62 -4.98 5.48
CA MET A 117 8.60 -4.39 6.41
C MET A 117 10.05 -4.64 5.95
N ASP A 118 10.33 -5.85 5.46
CA ASP A 118 11.66 -6.19 4.92
C ASP A 118 12.02 -5.38 3.66
N LEU A 119 11.02 -4.92 2.92
CA LEU A 119 11.16 -4.04 1.75
C LEU A 119 11.17 -2.55 2.09
N GLY A 120 11.11 -2.19 3.39
CA GLY A 120 11.19 -0.82 3.85
C GLY A 120 9.92 -0.01 3.69
N PHE A 121 8.75 -0.66 3.68
CA PHE A 121 7.47 0.06 3.69
C PHE A 121 7.25 0.75 5.04
N ASP A 122 6.61 1.93 5.04
CA ASP A 122 6.38 2.75 6.22
C ASP A 122 5.29 2.19 7.15
N GLY A 123 4.43 1.30 6.64
CA GLY A 123 3.36 0.75 7.46
C GLY A 123 2.44 -0.22 6.73
N LEU A 124 1.38 -0.58 7.43
CA LEU A 124 0.39 -1.55 6.99
C LEU A 124 -1.02 -0.97 7.10
N ILE A 125 -1.90 -1.43 6.21
CA ILE A 125 -3.35 -1.28 6.35
C ILE A 125 -3.98 -2.67 6.30
N VAL A 126 -4.62 -3.09 7.39
CA VAL A 126 -5.10 -4.47 7.56
C VAL A 126 -6.57 -4.47 7.91
N GLU A 127 -7.35 -5.30 7.24
CA GLU A 127 -8.75 -5.48 7.55
C GLU A 127 -8.93 -6.33 8.81
N ALA A 128 -9.63 -5.79 9.80
CA ALA A 128 -9.94 -6.47 11.05
C ALA A 128 -11.43 -6.36 11.39
N HIS A 129 -11.98 -7.44 11.96
CA HIS A 129 -13.36 -7.51 12.41
C HIS A 129 -13.46 -8.32 13.69
N CYS A 130 -14.34 -7.94 14.61
CA CYS A 130 -14.54 -8.65 15.89
C CYS A 130 -14.96 -10.13 15.69
N SER A 131 -15.68 -10.41 14.59
CA SER A 131 -16.09 -11.75 14.18
C SER A 131 -15.95 -11.88 12.66
N PRO A 132 -14.73 -12.18 12.15
CA PRO A 132 -14.43 -12.11 10.71
C PRO A 132 -15.36 -12.96 9.84
N ASP A 133 -15.78 -14.14 10.33
CA ASP A 133 -16.66 -15.04 9.57
C ASP A 133 -18.09 -14.48 9.39
N CYS A 134 -18.47 -13.48 10.21
CA CYS A 134 -19.75 -12.77 10.12
C CYS A 134 -19.62 -11.42 9.38
N ALA A 135 -18.44 -11.04 8.90
CA ALA A 135 -18.25 -9.79 8.18
C ALA A 135 -19.10 -9.75 6.91
N TRP A 136 -19.57 -8.58 6.54
CA TRP A 136 -20.44 -8.41 5.36
C TRP A 136 -19.68 -8.58 4.04
N SER A 137 -18.38 -8.28 4.05
CA SER A 137 -17.50 -8.44 2.88
C SER A 137 -16.15 -9.02 3.31
N ASP A 138 -15.44 -9.59 2.35
CA ASP A 138 -14.03 -9.99 2.44
C ASP A 138 -13.66 -10.85 3.66
N LYS A 139 -14.61 -11.67 4.15
CA LYS A 139 -14.52 -12.51 5.37
C LYS A 139 -13.21 -13.30 5.46
N ALA A 140 -12.77 -13.88 4.34
CA ALA A 140 -11.62 -14.77 4.31
C ALA A 140 -10.29 -14.08 4.62
N GLN A 141 -10.22 -12.76 4.42
CA GLN A 141 -8.99 -11.97 4.58
C GLN A 141 -8.99 -11.09 5.83
N GLN A 142 -10.09 -11.03 6.57
CA GLN A 142 -10.15 -10.25 7.81
C GLN A 142 -9.60 -11.03 8.98
N VAL A 143 -8.84 -10.38 9.86
CA VAL A 143 -8.36 -10.93 11.12
C VAL A 143 -9.16 -10.40 12.30
N THR A 144 -9.08 -11.07 13.45
CA THR A 144 -9.63 -10.52 14.70
C THR A 144 -8.71 -9.38 15.21
N PRO A 145 -9.22 -8.46 16.06
CA PRO A 145 -8.37 -7.47 16.73
C PRO A 145 -7.20 -8.08 17.48
N GLN A 146 -7.41 -9.23 18.14
CA GLN A 146 -6.34 -9.97 18.82
C GLN A 146 -5.32 -10.55 17.84
N GLY A 147 -5.80 -11.07 16.69
CA GLY A 147 -4.94 -11.55 15.60
C GLY A 147 -4.10 -10.43 15.02
N LEU A 148 -4.68 -9.25 14.79
CA LEU A 148 -3.96 -8.06 14.34
C LEU A 148 -2.89 -7.65 15.35
N ALA A 149 -3.24 -7.58 16.65
CA ALA A 149 -2.30 -7.25 17.71
C ALA A 149 -1.15 -8.25 17.80
N TYR A 150 -1.43 -9.55 17.56
CA TYR A 150 -0.38 -10.57 17.49
C TYR A 150 0.54 -10.34 16.30
N ILE A 151 0.00 -10.11 15.10
CA ILE A 151 0.79 -9.81 13.90
C ILE A 151 1.69 -8.61 14.15
N CYS A 152 1.15 -7.47 14.61
CA CYS A 152 1.93 -6.27 14.85
C CYS A 152 3.10 -6.49 15.84
N ARG A 153 2.89 -7.30 16.89
CA ARG A 153 3.97 -7.61 17.84
C ARG A 153 5.02 -8.59 17.33
N SER A 154 4.66 -9.42 16.35
CA SER A 154 5.58 -10.40 15.76
C SER A 154 6.45 -9.85 14.62
N LEU A 155 6.11 -8.66 14.11
CA LEU A 155 6.88 -8.05 13.02
C LEU A 155 8.28 -7.64 13.49
N VAL A 156 9.26 -7.97 12.67
CA VAL A 156 10.63 -7.49 12.83
C VAL A 156 10.80 -6.25 11.96
N ILE A 157 10.96 -5.10 12.60
CA ILE A 157 11.26 -3.85 11.90
C ILE A 157 12.79 -3.76 11.78
N ARG A 158 13.28 -3.73 10.55
CA ARG A 158 14.71 -3.58 10.28
C ARG A 158 15.06 -2.10 10.22
N GLU A 159 16.13 -1.70 10.87
CA GLU A 159 16.71 -0.38 10.67
C GLU A 159 17.27 -0.31 9.25
N ALA A 160 17.04 0.82 8.57
CA ALA A 160 17.67 1.06 7.28
C ALA A 160 19.20 1.02 7.47
N ASN A 161 19.88 0.13 6.78
CA ASN A 161 21.35 0.10 6.75
C ASN A 161 21.81 1.39 6.05
N THR A 162 22.18 2.39 6.84
CA THR A 162 22.74 3.66 6.36
C THR A 162 24.25 3.56 6.08
N THR A 163 24.86 2.40 6.21
CA THR A 163 26.24 2.17 5.79
C THR A 163 26.27 2.20 4.26
N THR A 164 26.48 3.38 3.72
CA THR A 164 27.02 3.56 2.37
C THR A 164 28.46 3.07 2.42
N GLU A 165 28.67 1.78 2.20
CA GLU A 165 30.00 1.31 1.79
C GLU A 165 30.32 2.05 0.51
N SER A 166 31.35 2.88 0.54
CA SER A 166 31.74 3.64 -0.65
C SER A 166 32.25 2.63 -1.68
N LEU A 167 31.90 2.84 -2.96
CA LEU A 167 32.39 2.02 -4.08
C LEU A 167 33.94 1.90 -4.11
N SER A 168 34.66 2.73 -3.35
CA SER A 168 36.11 2.66 -3.16
C SER A 168 36.54 1.42 -2.35
N GLU A 169 35.70 0.85 -1.48
CA GLU A 169 36.02 -0.34 -0.68
C GLU A 169 35.86 -1.65 -1.48
N LEU A 170 35.09 -1.62 -2.57
CA LEU A 170 34.91 -2.77 -3.46
C LEU A 170 36.09 -2.99 -4.44
N ARG A 171 37.12 -2.13 -4.43
CA ARG A 171 38.27 -2.18 -5.34
C ARG A 171 39.60 -2.62 -4.66
N SER A 172 39.56 -3.05 -3.41
CA SER A 172 40.74 -3.59 -2.68
C SER A 172 40.82 -5.11 -2.76
#